data_b7a3aa476a9d13c58dbffa366dffe513
#
_entry.id   b7a3aa476a9d13c58dbffa366dffe513
#
_cell.length_a   1.000
_cell.length_b   1.000
_cell.length_c   1.000
_cell.angle_alpha   90.00
_cell.angle_beta   90.00
_cell.angle_gamma   90.00
#
_symmetry.space_group_name_H-M   'P 1'
#
loop_
_entity.id
_entity.type
_entity.pdbx_description
1 polymer ?
#
loop_
_entity_poly.entity_id
_entity_poly.type
_entity_poly.pdbx_seq_one_letter_code
_entity_poly.pdbx_strand_id
1 'polypeptide(L)'
;MEPIKSFTSTIVALPLENIDTDQIIPAKYLKVTDKTGLGEGLFQSWRYNADGSPKPDFVLNRPDVQGAQILIAGNNFGCGSSREHAVWALQGYGFKAVISTYFASIFNNNALKNGLLPIVVDQETYYQLVSLFDEDPETTLTVDLVNQQLILPEGQTIAFPIDPFAKHCLVNGVDQLGFLAAEEPAIEAYESAHPARVQTV
;
A
#
# COMPACT_ATOMS: atom_id res chain seq x y z
N MET A 1 6.50 11.00 4.75
CA MET A 1 6.61 9.67 4.10
C MET A 1 7.62 9.73 2.95
N GLU A 2 8.08 8.58 2.43
CA GLU A 2 8.93 8.55 1.24
C GLU A 2 8.10 8.88 -0.02
N PRO A 3 8.55 9.78 -0.91
CA PRO A 3 7.79 10.13 -2.11
C PRO A 3 7.75 8.98 -3.12
N ILE A 4 6.59 8.75 -3.71
CA ILE A 4 6.39 7.76 -4.78
C ILE A 4 6.06 8.51 -6.06
N LYS A 5 6.99 8.54 -7.02
CA LYS A 5 6.76 9.13 -8.35
C LYS A 5 6.64 8.06 -9.42
N SER A 6 7.70 7.28 -9.58
CA SER A 6 7.74 6.11 -10.44
C SER A 6 8.77 5.13 -9.90
N PHE A 7 8.49 3.84 -9.98
CA PHE A 7 9.43 2.78 -9.61
C PHE A 7 9.12 1.50 -10.39
N THR A 8 10.16 0.71 -10.63
CA THR A 8 10.08 -0.60 -11.27
C THR A 8 10.48 -1.66 -10.25
N SER A 9 9.73 -2.73 -10.17
CA SER A 9 10.00 -3.85 -9.25
C SER A 9 9.43 -5.14 -9.78
N THR A 10 10.02 -6.25 -9.34
CA THR A 10 9.37 -7.56 -9.42
C THR A 10 8.05 -7.53 -8.66
N ILE A 11 7.16 -8.43 -9.03
CA ILE A 11 5.84 -8.61 -8.44
C ILE A 11 5.80 -9.90 -7.65
N VAL A 12 4.85 -9.98 -6.71
CA VAL A 12 4.48 -11.25 -6.08
C VAL A 12 2.96 -11.36 -6.04
N ALA A 13 2.42 -12.51 -6.48
CA ALA A 13 0.99 -12.75 -6.45
C ALA A 13 0.59 -13.60 -5.25
N LEU A 14 -0.42 -13.14 -4.54
CA LEU A 14 -1.14 -13.84 -3.48
C LEU A 14 -2.63 -13.82 -3.84
N PRO A 15 -3.09 -14.70 -4.77
CA PRO A 15 -4.41 -14.62 -5.38
C PRO A 15 -5.53 -15.14 -4.45
N LEU A 16 -5.49 -14.73 -3.19
CA LEU A 16 -6.49 -15.03 -2.18
C LEU A 16 -7.43 -13.83 -2.02
N GLU A 17 -8.72 -14.11 -1.98
CA GLU A 17 -9.76 -13.11 -1.74
C GLU A 17 -10.05 -12.93 -0.26
N ASN A 18 -10.66 -11.79 0.11
CA ASN A 18 -11.09 -11.50 1.46
C ASN A 18 -9.98 -11.61 2.52
N ILE A 19 -8.77 -11.22 2.14
CA ILE A 19 -7.66 -11.17 3.09
C ILE A 19 -7.95 -10.09 4.12
N ASP A 20 -8.21 -10.50 5.36
CA ASP A 20 -8.51 -9.57 6.44
C ASP A 20 -7.25 -9.05 7.16
N THR A 21 -7.43 -8.00 7.93
CA THR A 21 -6.31 -7.35 8.63
C THR A 21 -5.67 -8.22 9.72
N ASP A 22 -6.38 -9.24 10.27
CA ASP A 22 -5.81 -10.21 11.21
C ASP A 22 -4.92 -11.24 10.51
N GLN A 23 -5.24 -11.54 9.25
CA GLN A 23 -4.40 -12.38 8.38
C GLN A 23 -3.14 -11.61 7.93
N ILE A 24 -3.28 -10.32 7.61
CA ILE A 24 -2.14 -9.46 7.25
C ILE A 24 -1.18 -9.34 8.43
N ILE A 25 -1.69 -9.01 9.63
CA ILE A 25 -0.87 -8.91 10.83
C ILE A 25 -1.62 -9.41 12.07
N PRO A 26 -1.08 -10.42 12.80
CA PRO A 26 -1.71 -10.95 14.00
C PRO A 26 -1.88 -9.91 15.10
N ALA A 27 -2.97 -10.04 15.88
CA ALA A 27 -3.36 -9.13 16.95
C ALA A 27 -2.25 -8.86 18.00
N LYS A 28 -1.32 -9.81 18.22
CA LYS A 28 -0.20 -9.63 19.17
C LYS A 28 0.70 -8.42 18.84
N TYR A 29 0.76 -8.02 17.57
CA TYR A 29 1.55 -6.87 17.10
C TYR A 29 0.84 -5.52 17.32
N LEU A 30 -0.44 -5.51 17.70
CA LEU A 30 -1.20 -4.27 17.92
C LEU A 30 -0.81 -3.51 19.20
N LYS A 31 0.03 -4.10 20.04
CA LYS A 31 0.52 -3.49 21.28
C LYS A 31 1.70 -2.54 21.05
N VAL A 32 2.33 -2.58 19.88
CA VAL A 32 3.47 -1.70 19.56
C VAL A 32 2.95 -0.39 18.97
N THR A 33 3.65 0.70 19.27
CA THR A 33 3.29 2.05 18.84
C THR A 33 4.20 2.58 17.74
N ASP A 34 5.28 1.86 17.42
CA ASP A 34 6.19 2.19 16.34
C ASP A 34 6.09 1.17 15.18
N LYS A 35 6.67 1.52 14.03
CA LYS A 35 6.61 0.72 12.81
C LYS A 35 7.73 -0.33 12.71
N THR A 36 8.68 -0.31 13.64
CA THR A 36 9.90 -1.11 13.56
C THR A 36 9.59 -2.61 13.75
N GLY A 37 10.12 -3.46 12.86
CA GLY A 37 9.98 -4.92 12.97
C GLY A 37 8.61 -5.49 12.59
N LEU A 38 7.62 -4.66 12.24
CA LEU A 38 6.28 -5.15 11.88
C LEU A 38 6.26 -5.98 10.59
N GLY A 39 7.21 -5.78 9.69
CA GLY A 39 7.36 -6.59 8.47
C GLY A 39 7.60 -8.08 8.74
N GLU A 40 8.21 -8.42 9.87
CA GLU A 40 8.39 -9.82 10.30
C GLU A 40 7.04 -10.49 10.61
N GLY A 41 6.08 -9.70 11.08
CA GLY A 41 4.73 -10.14 11.38
C GLY A 41 3.80 -10.29 10.16
N LEU A 42 4.23 -9.80 8.99
CA LEU A 42 3.42 -9.87 7.78
C LEU A 42 3.04 -11.30 7.45
N PHE A 43 1.74 -11.58 7.32
CA PHE A 43 1.18 -12.90 7.06
C PHE A 43 1.76 -14.00 7.93
N GLN A 44 2.09 -13.72 9.20
CA GLN A 44 2.86 -14.62 10.06
C GLN A 44 2.24 -16.01 10.16
N SER A 45 0.92 -16.13 10.27
CA SER A 45 0.21 -17.41 10.38
C SER A 45 0.35 -18.27 9.12
N TRP A 46 0.56 -17.63 7.98
CA TRP A 46 0.76 -18.30 6.70
C TRP A 46 2.22 -18.56 6.38
N ARG A 47 3.10 -17.66 6.81
CA ARG A 47 4.55 -17.73 6.53
C ARG A 47 5.30 -18.70 7.42
N TYR A 48 4.83 -18.92 8.66
CA TYR A 48 5.59 -19.69 9.65
C TYR A 48 4.77 -20.81 10.26
N ASN A 49 5.47 -21.87 10.67
CA ASN A 49 4.94 -22.94 11.50
C ASN A 49 4.85 -22.50 12.97
N ALA A 50 4.23 -23.34 13.83
CA ALA A 50 4.08 -23.04 15.25
C ALA A 50 5.43 -22.93 16.00
N ASP A 51 6.46 -23.62 15.50
CA ASP A 51 7.83 -23.56 16.03
C ASP A 51 8.66 -22.37 15.52
N GLY A 52 8.06 -21.53 14.65
CA GLY A 52 8.71 -20.37 14.06
C GLY A 52 9.50 -20.66 12.79
N SER A 53 9.58 -21.91 12.35
CA SER A 53 10.22 -22.26 11.07
C SER A 53 9.41 -21.74 9.89
N PRO A 54 10.05 -21.25 8.79
CA PRO A 54 9.33 -20.77 7.63
C PRO A 54 8.65 -21.94 6.88
N LYS A 55 7.46 -21.69 6.35
CA LYS A 55 6.77 -22.62 5.45
C LYS A 55 7.28 -22.40 4.02
N PRO A 56 8.03 -23.34 3.44
CA PRO A 56 8.67 -23.14 2.14
C PRO A 56 7.66 -22.95 0.99
N ASP A 57 6.47 -23.51 1.13
CA ASP A 57 5.42 -23.46 0.10
C ASP A 57 4.67 -22.12 0.07
N PHE A 58 4.84 -21.26 1.07
CA PHE A 58 4.19 -19.95 1.07
C PHE A 58 4.96 -18.97 0.18
N VAL A 59 4.26 -18.34 -0.76
CA VAL A 59 4.87 -17.54 -1.83
C VAL A 59 5.88 -16.51 -1.33
N LEU A 60 5.60 -15.76 -0.24
CA LEU A 60 6.53 -14.75 0.28
C LEU A 60 7.80 -15.32 0.95
N ASN A 61 7.88 -16.63 1.14
CA ASN A 61 9.09 -17.29 1.67
C ASN A 61 9.99 -17.83 0.56
N ARG A 62 9.54 -17.77 -0.69
CA ARG A 62 10.33 -18.20 -1.84
C ARG A 62 11.49 -17.23 -2.09
N PRO A 63 12.69 -17.72 -2.44
CA PRO A 63 13.85 -16.86 -2.70
C PRO A 63 13.68 -15.92 -3.90
N ASP A 64 12.97 -16.38 -4.93
CA ASP A 64 12.76 -15.67 -6.20
C ASP A 64 11.84 -14.43 -6.09
N VAL A 65 11.06 -14.30 -5.02
CA VAL A 65 10.21 -13.13 -4.77
C VAL A 65 10.79 -12.15 -3.75
N GLN A 66 11.99 -12.43 -3.23
CA GLN A 66 12.61 -11.53 -2.25
C GLN A 66 12.94 -10.18 -2.87
N GLY A 67 12.57 -9.10 -2.16
CA GLY A 67 12.76 -7.74 -2.63
C GLY A 67 11.67 -7.21 -3.56
N ALA A 68 10.63 -8.00 -3.86
CA ALA A 68 9.45 -7.52 -4.58
C ALA A 68 8.76 -6.39 -3.80
N GLN A 69 8.49 -5.27 -4.49
CA GLN A 69 7.85 -4.10 -3.90
C GLN A 69 6.37 -3.95 -4.31
N ILE A 70 5.85 -4.88 -5.12
CA ILE A 70 4.48 -4.88 -5.61
C ILE A 70 3.82 -6.21 -5.23
N LEU A 71 2.75 -6.13 -4.44
CA LEU A 71 1.90 -7.27 -4.09
C LEU A 71 0.65 -7.25 -4.97
N ILE A 72 0.34 -8.36 -5.64
CA ILE A 72 -0.94 -8.58 -6.31
C ILE A 72 -1.79 -9.45 -5.41
N ALA A 73 -2.95 -8.96 -4.98
CA ALA A 73 -3.85 -9.63 -4.05
C ALA A 73 -5.26 -9.76 -4.65
N GLY A 74 -5.99 -10.77 -4.21
CA GLY A 74 -7.36 -11.01 -4.64
C GLY A 74 -8.34 -9.93 -4.14
N ASN A 75 -9.59 -10.08 -4.56
CA ASN A 75 -10.67 -9.15 -4.24
C ASN A 75 -10.86 -8.94 -2.73
N ASN A 76 -11.31 -7.73 -2.34
CA ASN A 76 -11.63 -7.35 -0.96
C ASN A 76 -10.44 -7.47 0.01
N PHE A 77 -9.28 -6.97 -0.43
CA PHE A 77 -8.07 -6.96 0.39
C PHE A 77 -8.16 -5.95 1.54
N GLY A 78 -7.67 -6.35 2.72
CA GLY A 78 -7.65 -5.51 3.92
C GLY A 78 -9.01 -5.37 4.59
N CYS A 79 -9.93 -6.32 4.38
CA CYS A 79 -11.22 -6.35 5.08
C CYS A 79 -11.04 -6.57 6.59
N GLY A 80 -12.14 -6.52 7.35
CA GLY A 80 -12.12 -6.71 8.80
C GLY A 80 -11.88 -5.42 9.58
N SER A 81 -11.17 -5.54 10.69
CA SER A 81 -10.98 -4.44 11.63
C SER A 81 -10.09 -3.32 11.11
N SER A 82 -10.35 -2.07 11.54
CA SER A 82 -9.49 -0.93 11.20
C SER A 82 -8.13 -1.06 11.88
N ARG A 83 -7.11 -1.45 11.13
CA ARG A 83 -5.74 -1.64 11.64
C ARG A 83 -4.71 -1.00 10.74
N GLU A 84 -4.19 0.10 11.19
CA GLU A 84 -3.08 0.78 10.52
C GLU A 84 -1.79 -0.08 10.48
N HIS A 85 -1.63 -0.94 11.49
CA HIS A 85 -0.55 -1.92 11.59
C HIS A 85 -0.47 -2.87 10.38
N ALA A 86 -1.60 -3.17 9.72
CA ALA A 86 -1.60 -3.99 8.51
C ALA A 86 -0.84 -3.30 7.38
N VAL A 87 -1.01 -1.99 7.24
CA VAL A 87 -0.27 -1.17 6.27
C VAL A 87 1.22 -1.10 6.65
N TRP A 88 1.52 -0.89 7.92
CA TRP A 88 2.90 -0.84 8.41
C TRP A 88 3.64 -2.16 8.22
N ALA A 89 2.95 -3.29 8.39
CA ALA A 89 3.53 -4.61 8.13
C ALA A 89 3.89 -4.82 6.66
N LEU A 90 3.01 -4.41 5.73
CA LEU A 90 3.27 -4.46 4.29
C LEU A 90 4.48 -3.59 3.92
N GLN A 91 4.52 -2.35 4.41
CA GLN A 91 5.65 -1.45 4.18
C GLN A 91 6.94 -1.95 4.84
N GLY A 92 6.86 -2.46 6.07
CA GLY A 92 8.00 -3.03 6.80
C GLY A 92 8.59 -4.27 6.13
N TYR A 93 7.79 -4.99 5.33
CA TYR A 93 8.27 -6.09 4.49
C TYR A 93 8.97 -5.58 3.22
N GLY A 94 8.61 -4.38 2.74
CA GLY A 94 9.19 -3.75 1.56
C GLY A 94 8.19 -3.38 0.45
N PHE A 95 6.90 -3.66 0.64
CA PHE A 95 5.90 -3.30 -0.37
C PHE A 95 5.68 -1.79 -0.42
N LYS A 96 5.68 -1.23 -1.65
CA LYS A 96 5.31 0.14 -1.98
C LYS A 96 3.92 0.24 -2.59
N ALA A 97 3.47 -0.82 -3.27
CA ALA A 97 2.14 -0.89 -3.85
C ALA A 97 1.48 -2.25 -3.60
N VAL A 98 0.16 -2.22 -3.50
CA VAL A 98 -0.70 -3.41 -3.53
C VAL A 98 -1.70 -3.22 -4.66
N ILE A 99 -1.84 -4.22 -5.53
CA ILE A 99 -2.79 -4.25 -6.65
C ILE A 99 -3.91 -5.22 -6.31
N SER A 100 -5.15 -4.82 -6.45
CA SER A 100 -6.33 -5.66 -6.22
C SER A 100 -7.50 -5.17 -7.05
N THR A 101 -8.53 -5.99 -7.19
CA THR A 101 -9.78 -5.55 -7.82
C THR A 101 -10.66 -4.70 -6.89
N TYR A 102 -10.49 -4.84 -5.57
CA TYR A 102 -11.18 -4.05 -4.58
C TYR A 102 -10.44 -4.05 -3.24
N PHE A 103 -10.45 -2.93 -2.56
CA PHE A 103 -9.93 -2.78 -1.18
C PHE A 103 -11.05 -2.40 -0.22
N ALA A 104 -11.00 -2.93 0.99
CA ALA A 104 -11.84 -2.42 2.07
C ALA A 104 -11.53 -0.94 2.31
N SER A 105 -12.56 -0.11 2.46
CA SER A 105 -12.45 1.35 2.49
C SER A 105 -11.50 1.87 3.56
N ILE A 106 -11.54 1.29 4.77
CA ILE A 106 -10.66 1.68 5.88
C ILE A 106 -9.20 1.36 5.57
N PHE A 107 -8.93 0.15 5.04
CA PHE A 107 -7.58 -0.23 4.63
C PHE A 107 -7.04 0.70 3.55
N ASN A 108 -7.83 0.98 2.51
CA ASN A 108 -7.47 1.89 1.42
C ASN A 108 -7.06 3.28 1.95
N ASN A 109 -7.87 3.84 2.85
CA ASN A 109 -7.58 5.14 3.47
C ASN A 109 -6.31 5.11 4.32
N ASN A 110 -6.11 4.05 5.11
CA ASN A 110 -4.90 3.89 5.91
C ASN A 110 -3.66 3.70 5.04
N ALA A 111 -3.77 2.96 3.92
CA ALA A 111 -2.69 2.78 2.96
C ALA A 111 -2.22 4.12 2.38
N LEU A 112 -3.14 4.91 1.84
CA LEU A 112 -2.84 6.23 1.28
C LEU A 112 -2.22 7.19 2.30
N LYS A 113 -2.74 7.22 3.54
CA LYS A 113 -2.22 8.07 4.62
C LYS A 113 -0.79 7.70 5.04
N ASN A 114 -0.43 6.43 4.95
CA ASN A 114 0.87 5.93 5.38
C ASN A 114 1.90 5.84 4.25
N GLY A 115 1.53 6.12 3.00
CA GLY A 115 2.46 6.05 1.88
C GLY A 115 2.58 4.66 1.24
N LEU A 116 1.60 3.78 1.43
CA LEU A 116 1.43 2.56 0.64
C LEU A 116 0.41 2.86 -0.47
N LEU A 117 0.73 2.53 -1.71
CA LEU A 117 -0.13 2.81 -2.86
C LEU A 117 -1.09 1.63 -3.14
N PRO A 118 -2.40 1.74 -2.85
CA PRO A 118 -3.39 0.79 -3.30
C PRO A 118 -3.77 1.11 -4.76
N ILE A 119 -3.67 0.13 -5.64
CA ILE A 119 -4.01 0.24 -7.06
C ILE A 119 -5.20 -0.67 -7.36
N VAL A 120 -6.31 -0.07 -7.78
CA VAL A 120 -7.48 -0.82 -8.20
C VAL A 120 -7.40 -1.07 -9.69
N VAL A 121 -7.56 -2.32 -10.09
CA VAL A 121 -7.63 -2.75 -11.48
C VAL A 121 -8.91 -3.56 -11.73
N ASP A 122 -9.30 -3.70 -12.99
CA ASP A 122 -10.40 -4.60 -13.34
C ASP A 122 -9.99 -6.09 -13.23
N GLN A 123 -10.98 -6.96 -13.33
CA GLN A 123 -10.78 -8.40 -13.16
C GLN A 123 -9.91 -9.02 -14.28
N GLU A 124 -10.00 -8.50 -15.50
CA GLU A 124 -9.21 -8.97 -16.64
C GLU A 124 -7.73 -8.64 -16.42
N THR A 125 -7.43 -7.39 -16.09
CA THR A 125 -6.08 -6.94 -15.72
C THR A 125 -5.52 -7.73 -14.55
N TYR A 126 -6.33 -7.98 -13.52
CA TYR A 126 -5.91 -8.78 -12.37
C TYR A 126 -5.46 -10.18 -12.78
N TYR A 127 -6.24 -10.89 -13.59
CA TYR A 127 -5.86 -12.22 -14.07
C TYR A 127 -4.62 -12.18 -14.97
N GLN A 128 -4.48 -11.17 -15.82
CA GLN A 128 -3.28 -10.97 -16.63
C GLN A 128 -2.03 -10.83 -15.74
N LEU A 129 -2.10 -10.03 -14.68
CA LEU A 129 -0.98 -9.83 -13.76
C LEU A 129 -0.62 -11.09 -12.97
N VAL A 130 -1.62 -11.88 -12.54
CA VAL A 130 -1.39 -13.18 -11.88
C VAL A 130 -0.72 -14.15 -12.86
N SER A 131 -1.20 -14.23 -14.11
CA SER A 131 -0.61 -15.09 -15.13
C SER A 131 0.85 -14.73 -15.43
N LEU A 132 1.16 -13.45 -15.53
CA LEU A 132 2.54 -12.98 -15.73
C LEU A 132 3.48 -13.45 -14.60
N PHE A 133 3.01 -13.41 -13.35
CA PHE A 133 3.79 -13.91 -12.20
C PHE A 133 3.95 -15.44 -12.24
N ASP A 134 2.90 -16.17 -12.60
CA ASP A 134 2.95 -17.63 -12.68
C ASP A 134 3.86 -18.12 -13.82
N GLU A 135 3.94 -17.38 -14.92
CA GLU A 135 4.81 -17.68 -16.06
C GLU A 135 6.27 -17.34 -15.78
N ASP A 136 6.52 -16.18 -15.15
CA ASP A 136 7.86 -15.71 -14.80
C ASP A 136 7.82 -14.90 -13.48
N PRO A 137 8.25 -15.50 -12.34
CA PRO A 137 8.33 -14.81 -11.06
C PRO A 137 9.31 -13.62 -11.03
N GLU A 138 10.24 -13.52 -11.98
CA GLU A 138 11.14 -12.38 -12.10
C GLU A 138 10.53 -11.23 -12.92
N THR A 139 9.30 -11.40 -13.42
CA THR A 139 8.54 -10.36 -14.11
C THR A 139 8.52 -9.06 -13.32
N THR A 140 8.81 -7.95 -14.01
CA THR A 140 8.77 -6.61 -13.41
C THR A 140 7.64 -5.77 -13.97
N LEU A 141 7.05 -4.94 -13.12
CA LEU A 141 6.12 -3.87 -13.50
C LEU A 141 6.73 -2.52 -13.14
N THR A 142 6.41 -1.50 -13.93
CA THR A 142 6.65 -0.12 -13.54
C THR A 142 5.35 0.54 -13.11
N VAL A 143 5.36 1.09 -11.91
CA VAL A 143 4.28 1.93 -11.38
C VAL A 143 4.66 3.38 -11.63
N ASP A 144 3.94 4.08 -12.49
CA ASP A 144 4.07 5.52 -12.72
C ASP A 144 2.88 6.23 -12.09
N LEU A 145 3.06 6.72 -10.86
CA LEU A 145 2.02 7.42 -10.13
C LEU A 145 1.75 8.82 -10.72
N VAL A 146 2.76 9.46 -11.30
CA VAL A 146 2.61 10.79 -11.89
C VAL A 146 1.64 10.73 -13.07
N ASN A 147 1.77 9.72 -13.93
CA ASN A 147 0.89 9.50 -15.07
C ASN A 147 -0.29 8.55 -14.77
N GLN A 148 -0.35 7.97 -13.55
CA GLN A 148 -1.37 7.00 -13.12
C GLN A 148 -1.44 5.79 -14.04
N GLN A 149 -0.28 5.18 -14.28
CA GLN A 149 -0.13 4.05 -15.19
C GLN A 149 0.66 2.90 -14.55
N LEU A 150 0.20 1.68 -14.79
CA LEU A 150 1.00 0.47 -14.68
C LEU A 150 1.57 0.17 -16.06
N ILE A 151 2.86 -0.06 -16.15
CA ILE A 151 3.55 -0.41 -17.39
C ILE A 151 4.02 -1.85 -17.27
N LEU A 152 3.51 -2.70 -18.15
CA LEU A 152 3.82 -4.13 -18.22
C LEU A 152 5.12 -4.37 -19.02
N PRO A 153 5.72 -5.56 -18.95
CA PRO A 153 7.02 -5.87 -19.59
C PRO A 153 7.09 -5.52 -21.07
N GLU A 154 6.02 -5.74 -21.83
CA GLU A 154 5.95 -5.46 -23.27
C GLU A 154 5.59 -4.01 -23.61
N GLY A 155 5.55 -3.13 -22.62
CA GLY A 155 5.21 -1.72 -22.81
C GLY A 155 3.71 -1.43 -22.86
N GLN A 156 2.86 -2.43 -22.65
CA GLN A 156 1.42 -2.20 -22.45
C GLN A 156 1.23 -1.33 -21.21
N THR A 157 0.34 -0.32 -21.31
CA THR A 157 0.02 0.58 -20.21
C THR A 157 -1.41 0.40 -19.76
N ILE A 158 -1.62 0.37 -18.45
CA ILE A 158 -2.93 0.24 -17.83
C ILE A 158 -3.13 1.43 -16.90
N ALA A 159 -4.15 2.23 -17.14
CA ALA A 159 -4.47 3.38 -16.29
C ALA A 159 -5.15 2.92 -15.01
N PHE A 160 -4.84 3.58 -13.88
CA PHE A 160 -5.54 3.34 -12.62
C PHE A 160 -6.02 4.65 -11.98
N PRO A 161 -7.19 4.63 -11.32
CA PRO A 161 -7.71 5.81 -10.63
C PRO A 161 -7.03 6.00 -9.28
N ILE A 162 -6.85 7.26 -8.88
CA ILE A 162 -6.46 7.64 -7.53
C ILE A 162 -7.07 9.00 -7.20
N ASP A 163 -7.40 9.22 -5.93
CA ASP A 163 -7.84 10.53 -5.45
C ASP A 163 -6.75 11.59 -5.67
N PRO A 164 -7.07 12.78 -6.23
CA PRO A 164 -6.07 13.80 -6.56
C PRO A 164 -5.27 14.29 -5.36
N PHE A 165 -5.88 14.41 -4.18
CA PHE A 165 -5.20 14.84 -2.97
C PHE A 165 -4.25 13.75 -2.45
N ALA A 166 -4.70 12.49 -2.44
CA ALA A 166 -3.85 11.36 -2.08
C ALA A 166 -2.64 11.23 -3.03
N LYS A 167 -2.87 11.40 -4.35
CA LYS A 167 -1.78 11.45 -5.34
C LYS A 167 -0.79 12.55 -5.02
N HIS A 168 -1.27 13.78 -4.73
CA HIS A 168 -0.40 14.90 -4.36
C HIS A 168 0.46 14.55 -3.15
N CYS A 169 -0.13 14.00 -2.10
CA CYS A 169 0.58 13.60 -0.89
C CYS A 169 1.66 12.54 -1.17
N LEU A 170 1.31 11.48 -1.91
CA LEU A 170 2.23 10.39 -2.23
C LEU A 170 3.38 10.85 -3.13
N VAL A 171 3.10 11.64 -4.18
CA VAL A 171 4.12 12.14 -5.12
C VAL A 171 5.12 13.06 -4.43
N ASN A 172 4.66 13.88 -3.47
CA ASN A 172 5.50 14.84 -2.76
C ASN A 172 6.07 14.30 -1.42
N GLY A 173 5.66 13.10 -1.00
CA GLY A 173 6.13 12.49 0.24
C GLY A 173 5.63 13.20 1.50
N VAL A 174 4.49 13.90 1.42
CA VAL A 174 3.88 14.63 2.55
C VAL A 174 2.65 13.89 3.05
N ASP A 175 2.36 14.00 4.33
CA ASP A 175 1.08 13.57 4.90
C ASP A 175 0.09 14.74 4.94
N GLN A 176 -1.14 14.46 5.40
CA GLN A 176 -2.18 15.47 5.49
C GLN A 176 -1.80 16.65 6.40
N LEU A 177 -1.08 16.38 7.49
CA LEU A 177 -0.63 17.42 8.40
C LEU A 177 0.49 18.26 7.78
N GLY A 178 1.45 17.61 7.11
CA GLY A 178 2.51 18.31 6.38
C GLY A 178 1.98 19.17 5.24
N PHE A 179 0.91 18.70 4.56
CA PHE A 179 0.21 19.53 3.56
C PHE A 179 -0.40 20.78 4.20
N LEU A 180 -1.15 20.62 5.30
CA LEU A 180 -1.77 21.75 6.01
C LEU A 180 -0.71 22.73 6.56
N ALA A 181 0.40 22.23 7.07
CA ALA A 181 1.50 23.08 7.54
C ALA A 181 2.14 23.89 6.41
N ALA A 182 2.18 23.35 5.20
CA ALA A 182 2.67 24.08 4.03
C ALA A 182 1.73 25.23 3.60
N GLU A 183 0.44 25.16 3.95
CA GLU A 183 -0.56 26.21 3.68
C GLU A 183 -0.62 27.31 4.75
N GLU A 184 0.23 27.24 5.79
CA GLU A 184 0.24 28.23 6.90
C GLU A 184 0.28 29.69 6.40
N PRO A 185 1.09 30.09 5.39
CA PRO A 185 1.07 31.47 4.91
C PRO A 185 -0.27 31.89 4.29
N ALA A 186 -0.97 30.98 3.63
CA ALA A 186 -2.29 31.24 3.06
C ALA A 186 -3.36 31.37 4.16
N ILE A 187 -3.26 30.56 5.20
CA ILE A 187 -4.13 30.62 6.38
C ILE A 187 -3.94 31.95 7.12
N GLU A 188 -2.70 32.37 7.40
CA GLU A 188 -2.39 33.65 8.05
C GLU A 188 -2.91 34.85 7.22
N ALA A 189 -2.73 34.81 5.89
CA ALA A 189 -3.24 35.85 5.01
C ALA A 189 -4.77 35.93 5.06
N TYR A 190 -5.45 34.79 5.08
CA TYR A 190 -6.90 34.74 5.23
C TYR A 190 -7.39 35.26 6.57
N GLU A 191 -6.79 34.84 7.68
CA GLU A 191 -7.13 35.28 9.04
C GLU A 191 -6.91 36.79 9.22
N SER A 192 -5.83 37.32 8.65
CA SER A 192 -5.53 38.75 8.68
C SER A 192 -6.58 39.59 7.92
N ALA A 193 -7.12 39.03 6.83
CA ALA A 193 -8.16 39.71 6.02
C ALA A 193 -9.57 39.52 6.60
N HIS A 194 -9.79 38.52 7.46
CA HIS A 194 -11.11 38.12 7.99
C HIS A 194 -11.07 38.06 9.51
N PRO A 195 -11.29 39.19 10.22
CA PRO A 195 -11.22 39.19 11.67
C PRO A 195 -12.24 38.21 12.29
N ALA A 196 -11.83 37.55 13.36
CA ALA A 196 -12.62 36.52 14.04
C ALA A 196 -14.02 37.04 14.41
N ARG A 197 -15.05 36.25 14.04
CA ARG A 197 -16.47 36.56 14.40
C ARG A 197 -16.74 36.41 15.90
N VAL A 198 -15.92 35.65 16.60
CA VAL A 198 -16.02 35.43 18.05
C VAL A 198 -14.66 35.82 18.65
N GLN A 199 -14.69 36.80 19.54
CA GLN A 199 -13.53 37.11 20.37
C GLN A 199 -13.61 36.22 21.62
N THR A 200 -12.68 35.30 21.77
CA THR A 200 -12.46 34.56 23.00
C THR A 200 -11.68 35.49 23.96
N VAL A 201 -12.30 35.79 25.10
CA VAL A 201 -11.70 36.56 26.21
C VAL A 201 -10.80 35.62 27.01
#